data_4256981803f5ac90b120d8aba7593dc6
#
_entry.id   4256981803f5ac90b120d8aba7593dc6
#
_cell.length_a   1.000
_cell.length_b   1.000
_cell.length_c   1.000
_cell.angle_alpha   90.00
_cell.angle_beta   90.00
_cell.angle_gamma   90.00
#
_symmetry.space_group_name_H-M   'P 1'
#
loop_
_entity.id
_entity.type
_entity.pdbx_description
1 polymer ?
#
loop_
_entity_poly.entity_id
_entity_poly.type
_entity_poly.pdbx_seq_one_letter_code
_entity_poly.pdbx_strand_id
1 'polypeptide(L)'
;MSYKKLVPIIYLKDTKAYSDEALTNLISDDAVSVADSFSANGADEIIIMDLSYDDASHDEAIGIIRQITKALDTPVIAGGNVKRVEDVKKYLYAGAKAALLDESRESNMIMMKEVCDRFGKDKIALIYRAYDKDVIQLAKDNEIAFVFVKDGVSYKEAVADFDGIPAIVETSVLFDEIIAFDLVAGISGSIISTTDYDFMKKKHELTKNGIVMNTFTSSIPFSDFKLNKEGLIPVIVQDYKTDEVLMLAYMNEESFNLTIETGRMTYFSRSRNEIWVKGLTSGHFQYVRSIEIDCDNDTLLAKVKQIGAACHTGNKSCFYRNLVSTEYAQTNPLKVFNNVMSIIEDRKQHPKEGSYMSL
;
A
#
# COMPACT_ATOMS: atom_id res chain seq x y z
N MET A 1 1.48 20.65 -5.09
CA MET A 1 2.90 20.22 -5.12
C MET A 1 2.94 18.71 -5.11
N SER A 2 3.78 18.10 -5.92
CA SER A 2 3.96 16.64 -5.88
C SER A 2 4.78 16.30 -4.65
N TYR A 3 4.31 15.35 -3.80
CA TYR A 3 5.07 14.82 -2.68
C TYR A 3 6.05 13.75 -3.14
N LYS A 4 7.13 13.54 -2.36
CA LYS A 4 8.09 12.47 -2.57
C LYS A 4 7.57 11.16 -1.96
N LYS A 5 8.01 10.03 -2.51
CA LYS A 5 7.43 8.71 -2.25
C LYS A 5 8.40 7.75 -1.59
N LEU A 6 7.88 6.90 -0.71
CA LEU A 6 8.54 5.69 -0.25
C LEU A 6 7.89 4.48 -0.92
N VAL A 7 8.67 3.77 -1.74
CA VAL A 7 8.20 2.76 -2.69
C VAL A 7 8.94 1.44 -2.43
N PRO A 8 8.51 0.60 -1.47
CA PRO A 8 9.15 -0.70 -1.25
C PRO A 8 9.05 -1.57 -2.50
N ILE A 9 10.02 -2.50 -2.61
CA ILE A 9 10.13 -3.44 -3.72
C ILE A 9 9.99 -4.88 -3.25
N ILE A 10 9.27 -5.69 -4.02
CA ILE A 10 9.17 -7.14 -3.87
C ILE A 10 9.76 -7.78 -5.12
N TYR A 11 10.82 -8.56 -4.95
CA TYR A 11 11.28 -9.47 -5.99
C TYR A 11 10.51 -10.77 -5.83
N LEU A 12 9.60 -11.00 -6.77
CA LEU A 12 8.66 -12.12 -6.76
C LEU A 12 9.25 -13.32 -7.50
N LYS A 13 9.38 -14.45 -6.81
CA LYS A 13 9.68 -15.74 -7.43
C LYS A 13 8.75 -16.80 -6.86
N ASP A 14 8.03 -17.47 -7.75
CA ASP A 14 6.91 -18.33 -7.38
C ASP A 14 5.88 -17.54 -6.55
N THR A 15 5.56 -17.94 -5.31
CA THR A 15 4.71 -17.16 -4.38
C THR A 15 5.51 -16.28 -3.40
N LYS A 16 6.85 -16.37 -3.43
CA LYS A 16 7.74 -15.82 -2.42
C LYS A 16 8.14 -14.39 -2.70
N ALA A 17 8.25 -13.59 -1.64
CA ALA A 17 8.73 -12.23 -1.66
C ALA A 17 10.15 -12.13 -1.13
N TYR A 18 11.04 -11.53 -1.91
CA TYR A 18 12.41 -11.23 -1.52
C TYR A 18 12.65 -9.72 -1.56
N SER A 19 13.61 -9.24 -0.74
CA SER A 19 13.98 -7.82 -0.71
C SER A 19 15.12 -7.46 -1.68
N ASP A 20 15.72 -8.45 -2.35
CA ASP A 20 16.83 -8.27 -3.28
C ASP A 20 16.68 -9.12 -4.54
N GLU A 21 17.26 -8.62 -5.64
CA GLU A 21 17.20 -9.25 -6.97
C GLU A 21 17.96 -10.59 -7.04
N ALA A 22 18.98 -10.78 -6.17
CA ALA A 22 19.74 -12.02 -6.07
C ALA A 22 18.98 -13.14 -5.32
N LEU A 23 17.79 -12.84 -4.77
CA LEU A 23 16.95 -13.77 -4.02
C LEU A 23 17.64 -14.36 -2.77
N THR A 24 18.50 -13.57 -2.13
CA THR A 24 19.24 -14.00 -0.93
C THR A 24 18.48 -13.70 0.36
N ASN A 25 17.62 -12.66 0.37
CA ASN A 25 16.91 -12.19 1.54
C ASN A 25 15.41 -12.42 1.37
N LEU A 26 14.93 -13.58 1.83
CA LEU A 26 13.51 -13.92 1.85
C LEU A 26 12.79 -13.05 2.89
N ILE A 27 11.74 -12.34 2.48
CA ILE A 27 10.83 -11.60 3.38
C ILE A 27 9.74 -12.56 3.88
N SER A 28 9.07 -13.27 2.96
CA SER A 28 7.99 -14.22 3.27
C SER A 28 7.76 -15.19 2.11
N ASP A 29 7.18 -16.35 2.42
CA ASP A 29 6.67 -17.30 1.41
C ASP A 29 5.36 -16.82 0.76
N ASP A 30 4.74 -15.75 1.25
CA ASP A 30 3.49 -15.15 0.76
C ASP A 30 3.69 -13.68 0.38
N ALA A 31 3.88 -13.41 -0.91
CA ALA A 31 4.07 -12.06 -1.45
C ALA A 31 2.83 -11.16 -1.30
N VAL A 32 1.62 -11.75 -1.27
CA VAL A 32 0.38 -10.99 -1.07
C VAL A 32 0.35 -10.40 0.34
N SER A 33 0.72 -11.18 1.35
CA SER A 33 0.77 -10.71 2.74
C SER A 33 1.85 -9.64 2.95
N VAL A 34 2.99 -9.73 2.25
CA VAL A 34 4.05 -8.70 2.29
C VAL A 34 3.56 -7.38 1.69
N ALA A 35 2.96 -7.44 0.50
CA ALA A 35 2.40 -6.25 -0.15
C ALA A 35 1.29 -5.60 0.72
N ASP A 36 0.46 -6.42 1.36
CA ASP A 36 -0.57 -5.96 2.30
C ASP A 36 0.03 -5.25 3.51
N SER A 37 1.14 -5.77 4.05
CA SER A 37 1.88 -5.14 5.16
C SER A 37 2.47 -3.79 4.74
N PHE A 38 3.10 -3.69 3.57
CA PHE A 38 3.64 -2.42 3.05
C PHE A 38 2.54 -1.37 2.89
N SER A 39 1.41 -1.76 2.26
CA SER A 39 0.24 -0.90 2.11
C SER A 39 -0.33 -0.43 3.44
N ALA A 40 -0.44 -1.34 4.42
CA ALA A 40 -0.98 -1.05 5.74
C ALA A 40 -0.09 -0.06 6.51
N ASN A 41 1.23 -0.22 6.44
CA ASN A 41 2.22 0.64 7.10
C ASN A 41 2.46 1.97 6.38
N GLY A 42 1.77 2.25 5.26
CA GLY A 42 1.75 3.57 4.62
C GLY A 42 2.72 3.75 3.46
N ALA A 43 3.13 2.68 2.75
CA ALA A 43 3.84 2.80 1.48
C ALA A 43 3.02 3.61 0.47
N ASP A 44 3.67 4.45 -0.34
CA ASP A 44 2.99 5.27 -1.34
C ASP A 44 2.67 4.51 -2.62
N GLU A 45 3.56 3.63 -3.03
CA GLU A 45 3.45 2.71 -4.16
C GLU A 45 4.25 1.44 -3.82
N ILE A 46 4.05 0.34 -4.54
CA ILE A 46 4.79 -0.91 -4.35
C ILE A 46 5.32 -1.36 -5.71
N ILE A 47 6.62 -1.62 -5.82
CA ILE A 47 7.22 -2.24 -7.01
C ILE A 47 7.20 -3.76 -6.83
N ILE A 48 6.75 -4.49 -7.86
CA ILE A 48 6.83 -5.95 -7.94
C ILE A 48 7.65 -6.33 -9.17
N MET A 49 8.80 -6.95 -8.91
CA MET A 49 9.72 -7.46 -9.94
C MET A 49 9.52 -8.96 -10.09
N ASP A 50 8.89 -9.37 -11.18
CA ASP A 50 8.67 -10.76 -11.55
C ASP A 50 10.01 -11.40 -12.02
N LEU A 51 10.52 -12.35 -11.26
CA LEU A 51 11.75 -13.11 -11.54
C LEU A 51 11.44 -14.55 -11.97
N SER A 52 10.29 -14.77 -12.58
CA SER A 52 9.94 -16.06 -13.18
C SER A 52 10.90 -16.45 -14.32
N TYR A 53 11.10 -17.74 -14.51
CA TYR A 53 12.11 -18.25 -15.45
C TYR A 53 11.49 -18.75 -16.77
N ASP A 54 10.20 -19.10 -16.78
CA ASP A 54 9.48 -19.57 -17.96
C ASP A 54 8.10 -18.92 -18.08
N ASP A 55 7.37 -19.23 -19.14
CA ASP A 55 6.06 -18.62 -19.42
C ASP A 55 4.98 -19.11 -18.42
N ALA A 56 5.07 -20.33 -17.90
CA ALA A 56 4.11 -20.84 -16.91
C ALA A 56 4.26 -20.13 -15.56
N SER A 57 5.47 -20.02 -15.03
CA SER A 57 5.77 -19.27 -13.81
C SER A 57 5.50 -17.77 -13.96
N HIS A 58 5.66 -17.22 -15.18
CA HIS A 58 5.26 -15.83 -15.48
C HIS A 58 3.74 -15.65 -15.37
N ASP A 59 2.94 -16.56 -15.90
CA ASP A 59 1.48 -16.49 -15.79
C ASP A 59 1.00 -16.63 -14.33
N GLU A 60 1.68 -17.43 -13.52
CA GLU A 60 1.45 -17.51 -12.07
C GLU A 60 1.78 -16.20 -11.36
N ALA A 61 2.92 -15.59 -11.67
CA ALA A 61 3.32 -14.29 -11.15
C ALA A 61 2.29 -13.19 -11.49
N ILE A 62 1.78 -13.17 -12.72
CA ILE A 62 0.68 -12.27 -13.14
C ILE A 62 -0.58 -12.51 -12.28
N GLY A 63 -0.88 -13.78 -11.96
CA GLY A 63 -1.98 -14.15 -11.06
C GLY A 63 -1.81 -13.54 -9.67
N ILE A 64 -0.61 -13.61 -9.10
CA ILE A 64 -0.27 -13.03 -7.78
C ILE A 64 -0.35 -11.50 -7.83
N ILE A 65 0.24 -10.86 -8.87
CA ILE A 65 0.14 -9.41 -9.06
C ILE A 65 -1.32 -8.95 -9.10
N ARG A 66 -2.18 -9.70 -9.82
CA ARG A 66 -3.63 -9.42 -9.87
C ARG A 66 -4.31 -9.57 -8.51
N GLN A 67 -3.91 -10.55 -7.69
CA GLN A 67 -4.43 -10.69 -6.32
C GLN A 67 -4.04 -9.48 -5.48
N ILE A 68 -2.77 -9.06 -5.54
CA ILE A 68 -2.25 -7.90 -4.82
C ILE A 68 -3.00 -6.63 -5.24
N THR A 69 -3.10 -6.33 -6.53
CA THR A 69 -3.75 -5.12 -7.04
C THR A 69 -5.24 -5.05 -6.71
N LYS A 70 -5.92 -6.20 -6.62
CA LYS A 70 -7.33 -6.26 -6.18
C LYS A 70 -7.51 -6.10 -4.68
N ALA A 71 -6.54 -6.54 -3.89
CA ALA A 71 -6.62 -6.48 -2.43
C ALA A 71 -6.27 -5.09 -1.88
N LEU A 72 -5.39 -4.35 -2.57
CA LEU A 72 -4.79 -3.12 -2.09
C LEU A 72 -5.33 -1.88 -2.82
N ASP A 73 -5.42 -0.77 -2.09
CA ASP A 73 -5.65 0.56 -2.65
C ASP A 73 -4.32 1.23 -3.05
N THR A 74 -3.19 0.79 -2.49
CA THR A 74 -1.85 1.28 -2.83
C THR A 74 -1.48 0.89 -4.25
N PRO A 75 -1.11 1.85 -5.13
CA PRO A 75 -0.75 1.55 -6.50
C PRO A 75 0.44 0.60 -6.61
N VAL A 76 0.36 -0.35 -7.54
CA VAL A 76 1.40 -1.34 -7.82
C VAL A 76 2.05 -1.03 -9.16
N ILE A 77 3.37 -1.09 -9.19
CA ILE A 77 4.21 -1.01 -10.38
C ILE A 77 4.77 -2.41 -10.62
N ALA A 78 4.70 -2.93 -11.83
CA ALA A 78 5.15 -4.29 -12.14
C ALA A 78 6.20 -4.31 -13.25
N GLY A 79 7.17 -5.22 -13.14
CA GLY A 79 8.22 -5.40 -14.14
C GLY A 79 8.97 -6.71 -13.95
N GLY A 80 10.15 -6.83 -14.59
CA GLY A 80 11.06 -7.97 -14.50
C GLY A 80 11.00 -8.85 -15.73
N ASN A 81 10.07 -9.78 -15.85
CA ASN A 81 10.01 -10.73 -16.96
C ASN A 81 9.27 -10.19 -18.20
N VAL A 82 9.70 -9.02 -18.70
CA VAL A 82 9.15 -8.42 -19.94
C VAL A 82 10.02 -8.87 -21.12
N LYS A 83 9.44 -9.63 -22.05
CA LYS A 83 10.09 -10.10 -23.28
C LYS A 83 9.44 -9.52 -24.54
N ARG A 84 8.16 -9.20 -24.49
CA ARG A 84 7.31 -8.78 -25.60
C ARG A 84 6.20 -7.83 -25.14
N VAL A 85 5.59 -7.12 -26.07
CA VAL A 85 4.48 -6.16 -25.82
C VAL A 85 3.32 -6.79 -25.03
N GLU A 86 3.05 -8.09 -25.25
CA GLU A 86 1.98 -8.81 -24.54
C GLU A 86 2.25 -8.94 -23.03
N ASP A 87 3.50 -9.01 -22.60
CA ASP A 87 3.85 -9.09 -21.18
C ASP A 87 3.56 -7.74 -20.48
N VAL A 88 3.85 -6.60 -21.13
CA VAL A 88 3.44 -5.27 -20.67
C VAL A 88 1.93 -5.20 -20.50
N LYS A 89 1.16 -5.67 -21.50
CA LYS A 89 -0.30 -5.72 -21.44
C LYS A 89 -0.79 -6.57 -20.25
N LYS A 90 -0.17 -7.74 -20.01
CA LYS A 90 -0.54 -8.63 -18.90
C LYS A 90 -0.39 -7.92 -17.55
N TYR A 91 0.72 -7.21 -17.30
CA TYR A 91 0.91 -6.45 -16.06
C TYR A 91 -0.13 -5.35 -15.89
N LEU A 92 -0.36 -4.55 -16.92
CA LEU A 92 -1.36 -3.47 -16.85
C LEU A 92 -2.78 -4.01 -16.65
N TYR A 93 -3.14 -5.12 -17.31
CA TYR A 93 -4.46 -5.76 -17.15
C TYR A 93 -4.59 -6.56 -15.84
N ALA A 94 -3.48 -6.90 -15.19
CA ALA A 94 -3.48 -7.39 -13.82
C ALA A 94 -3.74 -6.27 -12.79
N GLY A 95 -3.80 -5.00 -13.24
CA GLY A 95 -4.09 -3.84 -12.39
C GLY A 95 -2.86 -3.03 -12.00
N ALA A 96 -1.69 -3.31 -12.57
CA ALA A 96 -0.52 -2.48 -12.33
C ALA A 96 -0.73 -1.06 -12.87
N LYS A 97 -0.34 -0.06 -12.10
CA LYS A 97 -0.35 1.35 -12.47
C LYS A 97 0.59 1.63 -13.64
N ALA A 98 1.76 1.00 -13.62
CA ALA A 98 2.78 1.12 -14.65
C ALA A 98 3.55 -0.18 -14.81
N ALA A 99 4.11 -0.39 -16.03
CA ALA A 99 5.01 -1.47 -16.34
C ALA A 99 6.45 -0.96 -16.49
N LEU A 100 7.41 -1.67 -15.88
CA LEU A 100 8.83 -1.37 -15.95
C LEU A 100 9.47 -2.14 -17.11
N LEU A 101 10.07 -1.43 -18.05
CA LEU A 101 10.98 -1.96 -19.07
C LEU A 101 12.39 -1.98 -18.48
N ASP A 102 13.22 -2.93 -18.86
CA ASP A 102 14.60 -3.05 -18.39
C ASP A 102 15.56 -2.70 -19.53
N GLU A 103 16.42 -1.70 -19.34
CA GLU A 103 17.39 -1.24 -20.35
C GLU A 103 18.38 -2.33 -20.75
N SER A 104 18.70 -3.26 -19.83
CA SER A 104 19.59 -4.37 -20.11
C SER A 104 19.06 -5.35 -21.17
N ARG A 105 17.78 -5.20 -21.55
CA ARG A 105 17.12 -6.04 -22.56
C ARG A 105 16.86 -5.24 -23.82
N GLU A 106 17.62 -5.53 -24.89
CA GLU A 106 17.46 -4.87 -26.19
C GLU A 106 16.01 -4.92 -26.69
N SER A 107 15.29 -6.04 -26.49
CA SER A 107 13.88 -6.16 -26.87
C SER A 107 12.97 -5.12 -26.18
N ASN A 108 13.29 -4.73 -24.95
CA ASN A 108 12.53 -3.70 -24.22
C ASN A 108 12.76 -2.31 -24.83
N MET A 109 13.97 -2.01 -25.26
CA MET A 109 14.30 -0.74 -25.90
C MET A 109 13.63 -0.63 -27.28
N ILE A 110 13.68 -1.71 -28.06
CA ILE A 110 13.00 -1.76 -29.38
C ILE A 110 11.47 -1.54 -29.25
N MET A 111 10.83 -2.13 -28.26
CA MET A 111 9.37 -2.03 -28.11
C MET A 111 8.90 -0.77 -27.34
N MET A 112 9.78 0.03 -26.75
CA MET A 112 9.41 1.16 -25.88
C MET A 112 8.40 2.10 -26.55
N LYS A 113 8.69 2.52 -27.78
CA LYS A 113 7.77 3.38 -28.54
C LYS A 113 6.40 2.75 -28.75
N GLU A 114 6.37 1.48 -29.16
CA GLU A 114 5.10 0.76 -29.41
C GLU A 114 4.25 0.65 -28.14
N VAL A 115 4.85 0.32 -26.99
CA VAL A 115 4.09 0.19 -25.74
C VAL A 115 3.63 1.55 -25.21
N CYS A 116 4.41 2.62 -25.38
CA CYS A 116 4.00 3.99 -25.05
C CYS A 116 2.80 4.43 -25.90
N ASP A 117 2.86 4.22 -27.22
CA ASP A 117 1.79 4.58 -28.15
C ASP A 117 0.51 3.76 -27.88
N ARG A 118 0.65 2.49 -27.51
CA ARG A 118 -0.47 1.55 -27.32
C ARG A 118 -1.16 1.64 -25.97
N PHE A 119 -0.41 1.82 -24.90
CA PHE A 119 -0.93 1.76 -23.52
C PHE A 119 -0.93 3.09 -22.79
N GLY A 120 -0.22 4.09 -23.31
CA GLY A 120 -0.03 5.39 -22.69
C GLY A 120 1.36 5.53 -22.06
N LYS A 121 2.02 6.66 -22.33
CA LYS A 121 3.35 7.00 -21.82
C LYS A 121 3.40 7.09 -20.30
N ASP A 122 2.28 7.48 -19.67
CA ASP A 122 2.09 7.55 -18.23
C ASP A 122 2.06 6.19 -17.53
N LYS A 123 2.03 5.09 -18.30
CA LYS A 123 2.00 3.71 -17.80
C LYS A 123 3.29 2.93 -18.08
N ILE A 124 4.27 3.56 -18.68
CA ILE A 124 5.56 2.93 -19.01
C ILE A 124 6.67 3.61 -18.25
N ALA A 125 7.52 2.82 -17.60
CA ALA A 125 8.68 3.28 -16.87
C ALA A 125 9.91 2.45 -17.22
N LEU A 126 11.10 2.93 -16.88
CA LEU A 126 12.36 2.33 -17.25
C LEU A 126 13.20 1.99 -16.03
N ILE A 127 13.75 0.77 -15.97
CA ILE A 127 14.83 0.39 -15.05
C ILE A 127 16.15 0.85 -15.67
N TYR A 128 16.90 1.67 -14.96
CA TYR A 128 18.17 2.23 -15.39
C TYR A 128 19.32 1.69 -14.54
N ARG A 129 20.24 0.95 -15.17
CA ARG A 129 21.31 0.19 -14.50
C ARG A 129 22.70 0.74 -14.79
N ALA A 130 22.87 1.44 -15.92
CA ALA A 130 24.17 1.99 -16.35
C ALA A 130 23.96 3.20 -17.25
N TYR A 131 25.00 4.05 -17.33
CA TYR A 131 24.94 5.21 -18.23
C TYR A 131 24.88 4.76 -19.69
N ASP A 132 23.79 5.14 -20.35
CA ASP A 132 23.59 4.96 -21.81
C ASP A 132 22.83 6.16 -22.37
N LYS A 133 23.54 6.94 -23.22
CA LYS A 133 22.98 8.16 -23.80
C LYS A 133 21.82 7.91 -24.74
N ASP A 134 21.83 6.80 -25.47
CA ASP A 134 20.79 6.47 -26.43
C ASP A 134 19.52 6.03 -25.69
N VAL A 135 19.65 5.30 -24.58
CA VAL A 135 18.55 4.92 -23.69
C VAL A 135 17.93 6.15 -23.03
N ILE A 136 18.74 7.10 -22.55
CA ILE A 136 18.26 8.36 -21.97
C ILE A 136 17.46 9.16 -23.01
N GLN A 137 17.98 9.28 -24.23
CA GLN A 137 17.28 10.00 -25.31
C GLN A 137 15.97 9.30 -25.69
N LEU A 138 15.99 7.95 -25.80
CA LEU A 138 14.80 7.16 -26.10
C LEU A 138 13.70 7.34 -25.04
N ALA A 139 14.08 7.36 -23.77
CA ALA A 139 13.15 7.58 -22.66
C ALA A 139 12.52 8.99 -22.73
N LYS A 140 13.32 10.02 -23.04
CA LYS A 140 12.85 11.40 -23.22
C LYS A 140 11.92 11.55 -24.42
N ASP A 141 12.28 10.97 -25.56
CA ASP A 141 11.47 11.03 -26.78
C ASP A 141 10.09 10.36 -26.60
N ASN A 142 9.99 9.37 -25.75
CA ASN A 142 8.74 8.68 -25.43
C ASN A 142 8.03 9.25 -24.17
N GLU A 143 8.61 10.26 -23.50
CA GLU A 143 8.03 10.91 -22.32
C GLU A 143 7.50 9.91 -21.28
N ILE A 144 8.31 8.90 -20.94
CA ILE A 144 7.92 7.82 -20.01
C ILE A 144 7.53 8.37 -18.63
N ALA A 145 6.76 7.59 -17.86
CA ALA A 145 6.20 8.01 -16.57
C ALA A 145 7.25 8.35 -15.51
N PHE A 146 8.30 7.52 -15.41
CA PHE A 146 9.43 7.72 -14.48
C PHE A 146 10.58 6.78 -14.84
N VAL A 147 11.76 7.06 -14.26
CA VAL A 147 12.93 6.17 -14.30
C VAL A 147 13.16 5.56 -12.91
N PHE A 148 13.42 4.25 -12.87
CA PHE A 148 13.83 3.52 -11.68
C PHE A 148 15.34 3.31 -11.73
N VAL A 149 16.08 4.13 -10.99
CA VAL A 149 17.55 4.15 -10.95
C VAL A 149 18.03 3.08 -9.99
N LYS A 150 18.76 2.08 -10.49
CA LYS A 150 19.27 0.96 -9.70
C LYS A 150 20.39 1.37 -8.74
N ASP A 151 20.48 0.67 -7.61
CA ASP A 151 21.58 0.81 -6.67
C ASP A 151 22.94 0.59 -7.38
N GLY A 152 23.93 1.42 -7.03
CA GLY A 152 25.25 1.44 -7.69
C GLY A 152 25.37 2.44 -8.86
N VAL A 153 24.27 3.01 -9.35
CA VAL A 153 24.30 4.12 -10.32
C VAL A 153 24.35 5.45 -9.57
N SER A 154 25.15 6.40 -10.09
CA SER A 154 25.16 7.78 -9.56
C SER A 154 23.79 8.43 -9.76
N TYR A 155 22.98 8.50 -8.70
CA TYR A 155 21.65 9.09 -8.78
C TYR A 155 21.70 10.57 -9.18
N LYS A 156 22.74 11.32 -8.79
CA LYS A 156 22.89 12.75 -9.14
C LYS A 156 23.06 12.94 -10.64
N GLU A 157 23.84 12.08 -11.28
CA GLU A 157 24.04 12.11 -12.73
C GLU A 157 22.79 11.62 -13.45
N ALA A 158 22.23 10.48 -13.02
CA ALA A 158 21.03 9.92 -13.62
C ALA A 158 19.85 10.91 -13.61
N VAL A 159 19.52 11.54 -12.47
CA VAL A 159 18.41 12.50 -12.41
C VAL A 159 18.66 13.78 -13.21
N ALA A 160 19.91 14.19 -13.36
CA ALA A 160 20.29 15.32 -14.23
C ALA A 160 20.15 14.94 -15.72
N ASP A 161 20.57 13.75 -16.08
CA ASP A 161 20.49 13.23 -17.45
C ASP A 161 19.05 13.00 -17.90
N PHE A 162 18.17 12.54 -17.00
CA PHE A 162 16.74 12.35 -17.27
C PHE A 162 15.88 13.61 -17.03
N ASP A 163 16.46 14.77 -17.09
CA ASP A 163 15.79 16.06 -16.82
C ASP A 163 14.33 16.09 -17.31
N GLY A 164 13.42 16.42 -16.40
CA GLY A 164 11.97 16.43 -16.64
C GLY A 164 11.26 15.07 -16.42
N ILE A 165 11.98 13.95 -16.30
CA ILE A 165 11.39 12.63 -15.97
C ILE A 165 11.60 12.34 -14.48
N PRO A 166 10.52 12.06 -13.71
CA PRO A 166 10.65 11.73 -12.29
C PRO A 166 11.55 10.50 -12.06
N ALA A 167 12.42 10.53 -11.04
CA ALA A 167 13.29 9.42 -10.70
C ALA A 167 12.93 8.79 -9.35
N ILE A 168 12.75 7.48 -9.31
CA ILE A 168 12.74 6.67 -8.09
C ILE A 168 14.10 6.02 -7.96
N VAL A 169 14.80 6.24 -6.84
CA VAL A 169 16.16 5.74 -6.62
C VAL A 169 16.13 4.52 -5.73
N GLU A 170 16.71 3.40 -6.20
CA GLU A 170 16.93 2.23 -5.37
C GLU A 170 18.18 2.42 -4.52
N THR A 171 18.12 2.05 -3.25
CA THR A 171 19.26 2.11 -2.34
C THR A 171 19.16 1.05 -1.24
N SER A 172 20.33 0.56 -0.83
CA SER A 172 20.49 -0.36 0.30
C SER A 172 21.00 0.32 1.57
N VAL A 173 21.26 1.64 1.49
CA VAL A 173 21.82 2.44 2.60
C VAL A 173 20.90 3.58 3.02
N LEU A 174 21.28 4.36 4.04
CA LEU A 174 20.50 5.53 4.48
C LEU A 174 20.29 6.51 3.33
N PHE A 175 19.05 7.00 3.20
CA PHE A 175 18.59 7.71 2.01
C PHE A 175 18.14 9.17 2.25
N ASP A 176 18.30 9.70 3.46
CA ASP A 176 17.79 11.04 3.80
C ASP A 176 18.39 12.13 2.89
N GLU A 177 19.67 12.01 2.53
CA GLU A 177 20.31 12.91 1.57
C GLU A 177 19.82 12.69 0.13
N ILE A 178 19.57 11.45 -0.25
CA ILE A 178 19.11 11.10 -1.60
C ILE A 178 17.71 11.66 -1.82
N ILE A 179 16.78 11.41 -0.89
CA ILE A 179 15.39 11.86 -1.02
C ILE A 179 15.28 13.40 -0.89
N ALA A 180 16.23 14.05 -0.22
CA ALA A 180 16.27 15.52 -0.14
C ALA A 180 16.65 16.18 -1.48
N PHE A 181 17.24 15.43 -2.42
CA PHE A 181 17.62 15.97 -3.73
C PHE A 181 16.38 16.27 -4.57
N ASP A 182 16.24 17.51 -5.07
CA ASP A 182 14.99 18.03 -5.66
C ASP A 182 14.43 17.16 -6.80
N LEU A 183 15.29 16.64 -7.66
CA LEU A 183 14.90 15.85 -8.83
C LEU A 183 14.56 14.37 -8.48
N VAL A 184 14.82 13.92 -7.25
CA VAL A 184 14.41 12.58 -6.79
C VAL A 184 12.95 12.62 -6.40
N ALA A 185 12.11 11.82 -7.07
CA ALA A 185 10.67 11.71 -6.81
C ALA A 185 10.33 10.67 -5.73
N GLY A 186 11.22 9.71 -5.49
CA GLY A 186 10.99 8.68 -4.46
C GLY A 186 12.20 7.79 -4.23
N ILE A 187 12.09 6.99 -3.16
CA ILE A 187 13.10 6.01 -2.73
C ILE A 187 12.50 4.61 -2.79
N SER A 188 13.32 3.65 -3.18
CA SER A 188 13.04 2.21 -3.14
C SER A 188 14.26 1.46 -2.59
N GLY A 189 14.13 0.14 -2.48
CA GLY A 189 15.24 -0.76 -2.14
C GLY A 189 15.05 -1.54 -0.85
N SER A 190 16.03 -2.41 -0.56
CA SER A 190 15.97 -3.38 0.54
C SER A 190 15.84 -2.73 1.92
N ILE A 191 16.38 -1.52 2.09
CA ILE A 191 16.34 -0.79 3.37
C ILE A 191 14.93 -0.46 3.86
N ILE A 192 13.97 -0.30 2.94
CA ILE A 192 12.55 -0.03 3.27
C ILE A 192 11.63 -1.20 2.95
N SER A 193 12.14 -2.30 2.38
CA SER A 193 11.35 -3.45 1.94
C SER A 193 11.31 -4.54 3.02
N THR A 194 10.91 -4.17 4.24
CA THR A 194 10.69 -5.08 5.37
C THR A 194 9.27 -4.91 5.92
N THR A 195 8.65 -5.98 6.41
CA THR A 195 7.25 -5.97 6.86
C THR A 195 6.99 -5.14 8.10
N ASP A 196 8.01 -4.82 8.87
CA ASP A 196 7.97 -4.01 10.09
C ASP A 196 8.36 -2.53 9.86
N TYR A 197 8.71 -2.16 8.60
CA TYR A 197 9.10 -0.78 8.28
C TYR A 197 7.92 0.18 8.47
N ASP A 198 8.10 1.19 9.31
CA ASP A 198 7.09 2.21 9.60
C ASP A 198 7.24 3.40 8.63
N PHE A 199 6.57 3.29 7.47
CA PHE A 199 6.60 4.32 6.43
C PHE A 199 6.04 5.65 6.93
N MET A 200 4.95 5.63 7.71
CA MET A 200 4.32 6.87 8.18
C MET A 200 5.23 7.63 9.13
N LYS A 201 5.84 6.95 10.09
CA LYS A 201 6.81 7.55 11.00
C LYS A 201 7.98 8.17 10.22
N LYS A 202 8.56 7.43 9.26
CA LYS A 202 9.66 7.94 8.44
C LYS A 202 9.26 9.15 7.60
N LYS A 203 8.07 9.16 7.02
CA LYS A 203 7.53 10.31 6.29
C LYS A 203 7.39 11.55 7.18
N HIS A 204 6.89 11.38 8.41
CA HIS A 204 6.82 12.50 9.36
C HIS A 204 8.19 13.02 9.76
N GLU A 205 9.19 12.16 9.96
CA GLU A 205 10.58 12.58 10.20
C GLU A 205 11.12 13.40 9.02
N LEU A 206 10.93 12.92 7.79
CA LEU A 206 11.35 13.63 6.58
C LEU A 206 10.62 14.98 6.41
N THR A 207 9.33 15.02 6.75
CA THR A 207 8.54 16.27 6.72
C THR A 207 9.06 17.29 7.73
N LYS A 208 9.44 16.87 8.93
CA LYS A 208 10.10 17.73 9.93
C LYS A 208 11.43 18.31 9.42
N ASN A 209 12.10 17.59 8.50
CA ASN A 209 13.32 18.04 7.82
C ASN A 209 13.07 18.87 6.55
N GLY A 210 11.82 19.27 6.29
CA GLY A 210 11.44 20.12 5.16
C GLY A 210 11.16 19.40 3.84
N ILE A 211 11.13 18.07 3.84
CA ILE A 211 10.81 17.26 2.65
C ILE A 211 9.30 17.02 2.59
N VAL A 212 8.67 17.41 1.49
CA VAL A 212 7.22 17.23 1.32
C VAL A 212 6.89 15.76 1.09
N MET A 213 6.24 15.13 2.07
CA MET A 213 5.82 13.74 2.04
C MET A 213 4.29 13.64 2.12
N ASN A 214 3.73 12.49 1.70
CA ASN A 214 2.31 12.17 1.90
C ASN A 214 2.10 11.68 3.34
N THR A 215 1.71 12.60 4.23
CA THR A 215 1.47 12.34 5.65
C THR A 215 0.06 12.72 6.06
N PHE A 216 -0.44 12.12 7.13
CA PHE A 216 -1.66 12.61 7.76
C PHE A 216 -1.42 13.95 8.42
N THR A 217 -2.38 14.87 8.25
CA THR A 217 -2.39 16.18 8.92
C THR A 217 -3.81 16.46 9.41
N SER A 218 -3.93 17.03 10.60
CA SER A 218 -5.23 17.50 11.09
C SER A 218 -5.58 18.83 10.44
N SER A 219 -6.82 18.99 10.01
CA SER A 219 -7.35 20.24 9.45
C SER A 219 -7.62 21.32 10.50
N ILE A 220 -7.78 20.91 11.77
CA ILE A 220 -7.96 21.80 12.91
C ILE A 220 -7.06 21.35 14.05
N PRO A 221 -6.62 22.26 14.93
CA PRO A 221 -5.81 21.90 16.10
C PRO A 221 -6.65 21.13 17.13
N PHE A 222 -6.00 20.30 17.95
CA PHE A 222 -6.69 19.51 18.99
C PHE A 222 -7.40 20.41 20.03
N SER A 223 -6.94 21.63 20.24
CA SER A 223 -7.56 22.63 21.12
C SER A 223 -8.99 23.02 20.72
N ASP A 224 -9.36 22.79 19.46
CA ASP A 224 -10.70 23.12 18.95
C ASP A 224 -11.70 21.96 19.16
N PHE A 225 -11.24 20.83 19.70
CA PHE A 225 -12.11 19.70 20.05
C PHE A 225 -12.83 19.96 21.36
N LYS A 226 -14.09 19.60 21.43
CA LYS A 226 -14.89 19.63 22.67
C LYS A 226 -14.69 18.33 23.44
N LEU A 227 -13.78 18.40 24.40
CA LEU A 227 -13.41 17.27 25.23
C LEU A 227 -14.43 17.04 26.35
N ASN A 228 -14.55 15.80 26.80
CA ASN A 228 -15.30 15.48 28.01
C ASN A 228 -14.61 16.02 29.28
N LYS A 229 -15.22 15.80 30.45
CA LYS A 229 -14.69 16.29 31.75
C LYS A 229 -13.33 15.71 32.12
N GLU A 230 -12.92 14.61 31.48
CA GLU A 230 -11.64 13.92 31.68
C GLU A 230 -10.58 14.40 30.68
N GLY A 231 -10.89 15.37 29.83
CA GLY A 231 -9.98 15.86 28.78
C GLY A 231 -9.84 14.89 27.60
N LEU A 232 -10.85 14.05 27.36
CA LEU A 232 -10.82 13.02 26.33
C LEU A 232 -11.90 13.26 25.27
N ILE A 233 -11.61 12.85 24.02
CA ILE A 233 -12.60 12.77 22.95
C ILE A 233 -12.93 11.30 22.65
N PRO A 234 -14.21 10.92 22.51
CA PRO A 234 -14.60 9.60 22.04
C PRO A 234 -14.26 9.43 20.58
N VAL A 235 -13.87 8.21 20.21
CA VAL A 235 -13.62 7.83 18.83
C VAL A 235 -14.37 6.54 18.49
N ILE A 236 -15.26 6.63 17.52
CA ILE A 236 -15.93 5.51 16.89
C ILE A 236 -14.99 4.95 15.83
N VAL A 237 -14.74 3.66 15.86
CA VAL A 237 -13.82 2.99 14.93
C VAL A 237 -14.62 2.10 13.98
N GLN A 238 -14.44 2.31 12.68
CA GLN A 238 -15.18 1.66 11.61
C GLN A 238 -14.22 0.98 10.62
N ASP A 239 -14.56 -0.20 10.15
CA ASP A 239 -13.82 -0.84 9.06
C ASP A 239 -14.05 -0.06 7.75
N TYR A 240 -12.97 0.34 7.08
CA TYR A 240 -13.04 1.23 5.91
C TYR A 240 -13.65 0.60 4.66
N LYS A 241 -13.66 -0.75 4.56
CA LYS A 241 -14.23 -1.47 3.40
C LYS A 241 -15.69 -1.85 3.61
N THR A 242 -16.06 -2.20 4.84
CA THR A 242 -17.38 -2.75 5.13
C THR A 242 -18.30 -1.79 5.84
N ASP A 243 -17.79 -0.64 6.30
CA ASP A 243 -18.47 0.32 7.17
C ASP A 243 -19.00 -0.28 8.48
N GLU A 244 -18.51 -1.48 8.86
CA GLU A 244 -18.88 -2.10 10.13
C GLU A 244 -18.22 -1.34 11.30
N VAL A 245 -19.03 -0.95 12.29
CA VAL A 245 -18.50 -0.35 13.52
C VAL A 245 -17.79 -1.42 14.34
N LEU A 246 -16.50 -1.21 14.59
CA LEU A 246 -15.63 -2.17 15.25
C LEU A 246 -15.59 -1.98 16.77
N MET A 247 -15.43 -0.75 17.23
CA MET A 247 -15.31 -0.43 18.65
C MET A 247 -15.50 1.06 18.90
N LEU A 248 -15.62 1.43 20.19
CA LEU A 248 -15.50 2.78 20.69
C LEU A 248 -14.35 2.84 21.68
N ALA A 249 -13.55 3.88 21.58
CA ALA A 249 -12.44 4.16 22.49
C ALA A 249 -12.35 5.67 22.78
N TYR A 250 -11.29 6.10 23.46
CA TYR A 250 -11.05 7.50 23.80
C TYR A 250 -9.63 7.90 23.44
N MET A 251 -9.46 9.18 23.11
CA MET A 251 -8.17 9.78 22.84
C MET A 251 -7.98 11.04 23.71
N ASN A 252 -6.74 11.26 24.18
CA ASN A 252 -6.22 12.55 24.59
C ASN A 252 -5.37 13.14 23.47
N GLU A 253 -4.85 14.34 23.64
CA GLU A 253 -4.04 15.02 22.63
C GLU A 253 -2.82 14.20 22.21
N GLU A 254 -2.12 13.57 23.15
CA GLU A 254 -0.93 12.77 22.88
C GLU A 254 -1.26 11.54 22.02
N SER A 255 -2.32 10.79 22.36
CA SER A 255 -2.74 9.61 21.58
C SER A 255 -3.26 9.98 20.19
N PHE A 256 -3.92 11.13 20.05
CA PHE A 256 -4.33 11.67 18.75
C PHE A 256 -3.11 12.01 17.88
N ASN A 257 -2.15 12.75 18.42
CA ASN A 257 -0.94 13.13 17.70
C ASN A 257 -0.11 11.90 17.29
N LEU A 258 0.03 10.90 18.17
CA LEU A 258 0.70 9.64 17.85
C LEU A 258 -0.05 8.87 16.73
N THR A 259 -1.39 8.90 16.73
CA THR A 259 -2.18 8.29 15.67
C THR A 259 -1.91 8.97 14.32
N ILE A 260 -1.87 10.29 14.27
CA ILE A 260 -1.54 11.07 13.06
C ILE A 260 -0.11 10.76 12.61
N GLU A 261 0.86 10.73 13.53
CA GLU A 261 2.28 10.52 13.20
C GLU A 261 2.56 9.09 12.69
N THR A 262 1.95 8.07 13.30
CA THR A 262 2.27 6.67 12.97
C THR A 262 1.30 6.02 11.99
N GLY A 263 0.12 6.64 11.76
CA GLY A 263 -0.96 6.01 11.00
C GLY A 263 -1.57 4.78 11.69
N ARG A 264 -1.21 4.52 12.95
CA ARG A 264 -1.74 3.42 13.77
C ARG A 264 -2.61 3.96 14.88
N MET A 265 -3.82 3.40 15.03
CA MET A 265 -4.74 3.84 16.07
C MET A 265 -4.12 3.69 17.45
N THR A 266 -3.96 4.81 18.12
CA THR A 266 -3.44 4.95 19.48
C THR A 266 -4.51 5.58 20.35
N TYR A 267 -4.80 4.98 21.48
CA TYR A 267 -5.89 5.36 22.37
C TYR A 267 -5.39 5.71 23.76
N PHE A 268 -6.26 6.37 24.54
CA PHE A 268 -6.08 6.57 25.96
C PHE A 268 -6.99 5.60 26.74
N SER A 269 -6.38 4.75 27.57
CA SER A 269 -7.10 3.82 28.43
C SER A 269 -7.53 4.52 29.73
N ARG A 270 -8.83 4.78 29.89
CA ARG A 270 -9.37 5.40 31.11
C ARG A 270 -9.14 4.58 32.39
N SER A 271 -9.21 3.25 32.28
CA SER A 271 -9.04 2.37 33.45
C SER A 271 -7.58 2.21 33.89
N ARG A 272 -6.63 2.30 32.95
CA ARG A 272 -5.19 2.17 33.23
C ARG A 272 -4.48 3.51 33.33
N ASN A 273 -5.16 4.58 32.88
CA ASN A 273 -4.63 5.93 32.77
C ASN A 273 -3.31 6.01 31.97
N GLU A 274 -3.29 5.32 30.84
CA GLU A 274 -2.10 5.22 29.97
C GLU A 274 -2.50 5.18 28.50
N ILE A 275 -1.54 5.54 27.64
CA ILE A 275 -1.65 5.40 26.18
C ILE A 275 -1.43 3.93 25.79
N TRP A 276 -2.18 3.45 24.81
CA TRP A 276 -1.96 2.15 24.22
C TRP A 276 -2.16 2.15 22.70
N VAL A 277 -1.19 1.59 21.99
CA VAL A 277 -1.29 1.36 20.54
C VAL A 277 -2.10 0.08 20.31
N LYS A 278 -3.18 0.19 19.54
CA LYS A 278 -4.02 -0.95 19.22
C LYS A 278 -3.21 -1.98 18.41
N GLY A 279 -3.15 -3.20 18.92
CA GLY A 279 -2.47 -4.31 18.27
C GLY A 279 -1.02 -4.52 18.70
N LEU A 280 -0.42 -3.64 19.49
CA LEU A 280 1.00 -3.75 19.88
C LEU A 280 1.35 -5.10 20.52
N THR A 281 0.45 -5.65 21.34
CA THR A 281 0.65 -6.95 22.00
C THR A 281 0.04 -8.13 21.23
N SER A 282 -1.10 -7.91 20.56
CA SER A 282 -1.88 -8.98 19.91
C SER A 282 -1.61 -9.16 18.43
N GLY A 283 -0.89 -8.23 17.78
CA GLY A 283 -0.76 -8.17 16.32
C GLY A 283 -2.02 -7.64 15.61
N HIS A 284 -3.13 -7.40 16.32
CA HIS A 284 -4.39 -6.93 15.74
C HIS A 284 -4.40 -5.41 15.59
N PHE A 285 -3.53 -4.89 14.74
CA PHE A 285 -3.38 -3.46 14.47
C PHE A 285 -4.61 -2.85 13.78
N GLN A 286 -4.77 -1.56 13.94
CA GLN A 286 -5.71 -0.71 13.22
C GLN A 286 -4.95 0.39 12.50
N TYR A 287 -4.90 0.32 11.17
CA TYR A 287 -4.21 1.30 10.34
C TYR A 287 -5.21 2.34 9.83
N VAL A 288 -4.92 3.60 10.08
CA VAL A 288 -5.78 4.73 9.71
C VAL A 288 -5.93 4.84 8.19
N ARG A 289 -7.16 5.07 7.73
CA ARG A 289 -7.49 5.49 6.36
C ARG A 289 -8.00 6.92 6.33
N SER A 290 -8.91 7.26 7.23
CA SER A 290 -9.35 8.64 7.48
C SER A 290 -9.79 8.80 8.94
N ILE A 291 -9.76 10.03 9.42
CA ILE A 291 -10.40 10.42 10.67
C ILE A 291 -11.26 11.64 10.36
N GLU A 292 -12.53 11.54 10.68
CA GLU A 292 -13.54 12.57 10.52
C GLU A 292 -13.97 13.08 11.90
N ILE A 293 -14.36 14.33 11.99
CA ILE A 293 -14.92 14.92 13.22
C ILE A 293 -16.38 15.29 12.97
N ASP A 294 -17.22 15.16 13.97
CA ASP A 294 -18.63 15.50 13.85
C ASP A 294 -18.89 17.02 13.83
N CYS A 295 -20.14 17.41 13.66
CA CYS A 295 -20.52 18.80 13.38
C CYS A 295 -20.27 19.79 14.54
N ASP A 296 -20.11 19.30 15.76
CA ASP A 296 -19.88 20.14 16.93
C ASP A 296 -18.57 19.84 17.67
N ASN A 297 -17.69 19.05 17.02
CA ASN A 297 -16.31 18.74 17.41
C ASN A 297 -16.17 17.94 18.71
N ASP A 298 -17.15 17.08 19.05
CA ASP A 298 -17.13 16.31 20.29
C ASP A 298 -16.94 14.80 20.09
N THR A 299 -16.93 14.31 18.84
CA THR A 299 -16.78 12.88 18.51
C THR A 299 -15.98 12.67 17.22
N LEU A 300 -15.04 11.72 17.25
CA LEU A 300 -14.29 11.30 16.06
C LEU A 300 -14.86 10.01 15.46
N LEU A 301 -14.84 9.93 14.13
CA LEU A 301 -15.06 8.70 13.35
C LEU A 301 -13.76 8.33 12.65
N ALA A 302 -13.11 7.24 13.09
CA ALA A 302 -11.90 6.73 12.47
C ALA A 302 -12.23 5.54 11.56
N LYS A 303 -11.97 5.68 10.25
CA LYS A 303 -12.02 4.57 9.29
C LYS A 303 -10.66 3.91 9.23
N VAL A 304 -10.63 2.61 9.51
CA VAL A 304 -9.38 1.86 9.67
C VAL A 304 -9.37 0.58 8.85
N LYS A 305 -8.18 0.15 8.45
CA LYS A 305 -7.93 -1.25 8.09
C LYS A 305 -7.66 -2.03 9.37
N GLN A 306 -8.58 -2.93 9.74
CA GLN A 306 -8.43 -3.81 10.90
C GLN A 306 -7.66 -5.08 10.52
N ILE A 307 -6.61 -5.41 11.26
CA ILE A 307 -5.95 -6.71 11.19
C ILE A 307 -6.50 -7.60 12.31
N GLY A 308 -7.01 -8.78 11.93
CA GLY A 308 -7.61 -9.72 12.89
C GLY A 308 -8.82 -9.15 13.64
N ALA A 309 -9.02 -9.59 14.88
CA ALA A 309 -10.16 -9.21 15.71
C ALA A 309 -9.97 -7.84 16.39
N ALA A 310 -10.97 -6.95 16.31
CA ALA A 310 -10.93 -5.70 17.06
C ALA A 310 -11.18 -5.93 18.55
N CYS A 311 -12.06 -6.87 18.89
CA CYS A 311 -12.44 -7.17 20.28
C CYS A 311 -11.41 -8.09 20.95
N HIS A 312 -11.14 -7.85 22.24
CA HIS A 312 -10.28 -8.71 23.08
C HIS A 312 -10.83 -10.13 23.30
N THR A 313 -12.14 -10.33 23.03
CA THR A 313 -12.79 -11.64 23.09
C THR A 313 -12.62 -12.47 21.82
N GLY A 314 -11.87 -11.96 20.82
CA GLY A 314 -11.67 -12.62 19.52
C GLY A 314 -12.75 -12.33 18.49
N ASN A 315 -13.80 -11.56 18.81
CA ASN A 315 -14.81 -11.14 17.84
C ASN A 315 -14.30 -10.01 16.94
N LYS A 316 -14.76 -9.98 15.68
CA LYS A 316 -14.40 -8.93 14.71
C LYS A 316 -14.75 -7.53 15.23
N SER A 317 -15.93 -7.38 15.84
CA SER A 317 -16.45 -6.13 16.44
C SER A 317 -16.73 -6.31 17.92
N CYS A 318 -16.61 -5.23 18.70
CA CYS A 318 -17.08 -5.19 20.09
C CYS A 318 -18.62 -5.21 20.19
N PHE A 319 -19.31 -4.89 19.11
CA PHE A 319 -20.79 -4.82 19.04
C PHE A 319 -21.40 -6.11 18.49
N TYR A 320 -20.97 -7.25 19.00
CA TYR A 320 -21.43 -8.58 18.53
C TYR A 320 -22.67 -9.13 19.24
N ARG A 321 -23.19 -8.44 20.28
CA ARG A 321 -24.38 -8.85 21.03
C ARG A 321 -25.54 -7.91 20.75
N ASN A 322 -26.73 -8.45 20.42
CA ASN A 322 -27.94 -7.68 20.31
C ASN A 322 -28.52 -7.42 21.70
N LEU A 323 -28.71 -6.15 22.07
CA LEU A 323 -29.40 -5.77 23.30
C LEU A 323 -30.92 -5.72 23.07
N VAL A 324 -31.33 -5.15 21.93
CA VAL A 324 -32.74 -5.09 21.51
C VAL A 324 -32.80 -5.48 20.04
N SER A 325 -33.70 -6.39 19.69
CA SER A 325 -33.95 -6.79 18.31
C SER A 325 -35.44 -7.11 18.11
N THR A 326 -35.93 -6.92 16.89
CA THR A 326 -37.29 -7.33 16.45
C THR A 326 -37.13 -8.25 15.24
N GLU A 327 -38.18 -8.98 14.88
CA GLU A 327 -38.20 -9.82 13.68
C GLU A 327 -37.91 -9.03 12.41
N TYR A 328 -38.32 -7.74 12.35
CA TYR A 328 -38.04 -6.85 11.22
C TYR A 328 -36.54 -6.52 11.04
N ALA A 329 -35.76 -6.56 12.10
CA ALA A 329 -34.33 -6.31 12.02
C ALA A 329 -33.56 -7.40 11.24
N GLN A 330 -34.15 -8.59 11.11
CA GLN A 330 -33.58 -9.74 10.40
C GLN A 330 -33.89 -9.74 8.90
N THR A 331 -34.85 -8.92 8.45
CA THR A 331 -35.31 -8.88 7.05
C THR A 331 -34.75 -7.71 6.24
N ASN A 332 -33.70 -7.04 6.71
CA ASN A 332 -33.06 -5.96 5.95
C ASN A 332 -32.57 -6.49 4.59
N PRO A 333 -33.06 -5.97 3.45
CA PRO A 333 -32.69 -6.44 2.12
C PRO A 333 -31.19 -6.44 1.86
N LEU A 334 -30.44 -5.48 2.44
CA LEU A 334 -28.99 -5.43 2.32
C LEU A 334 -28.29 -6.59 3.05
N LYS A 335 -28.84 -7.04 4.19
CA LYS A 335 -28.32 -8.26 4.86
C LYS A 335 -28.64 -9.53 4.08
N VAL A 336 -29.79 -9.59 3.40
CA VAL A 336 -30.15 -10.69 2.51
C VAL A 336 -29.17 -10.76 1.34
N PHE A 337 -28.80 -9.64 0.74
CA PHE A 337 -27.80 -9.58 -0.33
C PHE A 337 -26.44 -10.07 0.12
N ASN A 338 -25.95 -9.62 1.27
CA ASN A 338 -24.69 -10.07 1.84
C ASN A 338 -24.70 -11.56 2.18
N ASN A 339 -25.82 -12.07 2.70
CA ASN A 339 -25.98 -13.51 2.97
C ASN A 339 -25.99 -14.33 1.67
N VAL A 340 -26.63 -13.85 0.61
CA VAL A 340 -26.66 -14.49 -0.71
C VAL A 340 -25.24 -14.51 -1.31
N MET A 341 -24.52 -13.41 -1.25
CA MET A 341 -23.12 -13.34 -1.72
C MET A 341 -22.20 -14.28 -0.93
N SER A 342 -22.37 -14.35 0.40
CA SER A 342 -21.64 -15.28 1.25
C SER A 342 -21.94 -16.75 0.89
N ILE A 343 -23.20 -17.09 0.61
CA ILE A 343 -23.60 -18.42 0.16
C ILE A 343 -23.00 -18.74 -1.23
N ILE A 344 -22.98 -17.78 -2.14
CA ILE A 344 -22.38 -17.94 -3.47
C ILE A 344 -20.88 -18.20 -3.35
N GLU A 345 -20.21 -17.47 -2.49
CA GLU A 345 -18.76 -17.58 -2.26
C GLU A 345 -18.41 -18.92 -1.59
N ASP A 346 -19.19 -19.34 -0.58
CA ASP A 346 -19.06 -20.67 0.06
C ASP A 346 -19.27 -21.80 -0.96
N ARG A 347 -20.26 -21.67 -1.86
CA ARG A 347 -20.54 -22.67 -2.90
C ARG A 347 -19.46 -22.75 -3.97
N LYS A 348 -18.76 -21.66 -4.25
CA LYS A 348 -17.57 -21.66 -5.14
C LYS A 348 -16.41 -22.42 -4.50
N GLN A 349 -16.23 -22.24 -3.19
CA GLN A 349 -15.14 -22.90 -2.46
C GLN A 349 -15.46 -24.37 -2.13
N HIS A 350 -16.73 -24.70 -1.92
CA HIS A 350 -17.22 -26.03 -1.56
C HIS A 350 -18.38 -26.44 -2.50
N PRO A 351 -18.07 -26.80 -3.77
CA PRO A 351 -19.10 -27.19 -4.74
C PRO A 351 -19.83 -28.47 -4.27
N LYS A 352 -21.17 -28.41 -4.25
CA LYS A 352 -22.00 -29.59 -4.00
C LYS A 352 -22.32 -30.26 -5.33
N GLU A 353 -22.09 -31.59 -5.40
CA GLU A 353 -22.43 -32.43 -6.54
C GLU A 353 -23.90 -32.23 -6.94
N GLY A 354 -24.18 -31.98 -8.22
CA GLY A 354 -25.54 -31.71 -8.74
C GLY A 354 -26.07 -30.27 -8.54
N SER A 355 -25.23 -29.33 -8.08
CA SER A 355 -25.59 -27.91 -8.02
C SER A 355 -25.34 -27.20 -9.35
N TYR A 356 -26.25 -26.29 -9.75
CA TYR A 356 -26.12 -25.46 -10.96
C TYR A 356 -24.83 -24.60 -10.99
N MET A 357 -24.15 -24.46 -9.87
CA MET A 357 -22.89 -23.72 -9.73
C MET A 357 -21.64 -24.63 -9.79
N SER A 358 -21.79 -25.90 -10.08
CA SER A 358 -20.70 -26.86 -10.36
C SER A 358 -20.52 -27.15 -11.86
N LEU A 359 -21.16 -26.38 -12.71
CA LEU A 359 -20.93 -26.27 -14.16
C LEU A 359 -20.06 -25.04 -14.44
#